data_96792c9b0b8c2eb3adadf7f372297a4e
#
_entry.id   96792c9b0b8c2eb3adadf7f372297a4e
#
_cell.length_a   1.000
_cell.length_b   1.000
_cell.length_c   1.000
_cell.angle_alpha   90.00
_cell.angle_beta   90.00
_cell.angle_gamma   90.00
#
_symmetry.space_group_name_H-M   'P 1'
#
loop_
_entity.id
_entity.type
_entity.pdbx_description
1 polymer ?
#
loop_
_entity_poly.entity_id
_entity_poly.type
_entity_poly.pdbx_seq_one_letter_code
_entity_poly.pdbx_strand_id
1 'polypeptide(L)'
;QMPLPLTKEEAMQETLTQEESAARRFPILPSNANVTVIPIIPGITLFGYIRFLNASPVETRVDIYANGRRVAADLRYQHFTEYMKLFPGWYRIAIYRAGTVTNPLTVLRLQVQSGGIYTVAVTGLADALSTLTIEDSHRYLSPNRAYIRFVQLSPTAPAMDVYWDD
;
A
#
# COMPACT_ATOMS: atom_id res chain seq x y z
N GLN A 1 -42.29 -7.59 -20.56
CA GLN A 1 -41.20 -8.46 -20.98
C GLN A 1 -40.33 -8.72 -19.76
N MET A 2 -40.31 -9.99 -19.33
CA MET A 2 -39.43 -10.43 -18.24
C MET A 2 -37.98 -10.51 -18.79
N PRO A 3 -36.98 -10.02 -18.02
CA PRO A 3 -35.58 -10.19 -18.43
C PRO A 3 -35.23 -11.69 -18.46
N LEU A 4 -34.43 -12.08 -19.43
CA LEU A 4 -33.89 -13.43 -19.55
C LEU A 4 -33.00 -13.76 -18.36
N PRO A 5 -33.02 -14.99 -17.84
CA PRO A 5 -32.11 -15.40 -16.76
C PRO A 5 -30.66 -15.37 -17.26
N LEU A 6 -29.77 -14.85 -16.42
CA LEU A 6 -28.33 -14.79 -16.66
C LEU A 6 -27.77 -16.20 -16.94
N THR A 7 -26.84 -16.29 -17.85
CA THR A 7 -26.09 -17.54 -18.10
C THR A 7 -25.22 -17.88 -16.88
N LYS A 8 -24.86 -19.17 -16.73
CA LYS A 8 -23.95 -19.59 -15.63
C LYS A 8 -22.62 -18.84 -15.61
N GLU A 9 -22.15 -18.44 -16.76
CA GLU A 9 -20.88 -17.70 -16.94
C GLU A 9 -21.02 -16.24 -16.49
N GLU A 10 -22.13 -15.58 -16.82
CA GLU A 10 -22.45 -14.23 -16.37
C GLU A 10 -22.68 -14.16 -14.87
N ALA A 11 -23.40 -15.14 -14.30
CA ALA A 11 -23.59 -15.23 -12.84
C ALA A 11 -22.28 -15.48 -12.08
N MET A 12 -21.36 -16.28 -12.64
CA MET A 12 -20.04 -16.53 -12.06
C MET A 12 -19.14 -15.31 -12.15
N GLN A 13 -19.22 -14.54 -13.24
CA GLN A 13 -18.47 -13.29 -13.41
C GLN A 13 -18.98 -12.19 -12.49
N GLU A 14 -20.29 -12.10 -12.31
CA GLU A 14 -20.91 -11.15 -11.36
C GLU A 14 -20.56 -11.49 -9.91
N THR A 15 -20.51 -12.77 -9.54
CA THR A 15 -20.08 -13.24 -8.23
C THR A 15 -18.61 -12.92 -7.96
N LEU A 16 -17.72 -13.15 -8.94
CA LEU A 16 -16.29 -12.81 -8.85
C LEU A 16 -16.08 -11.29 -8.68
N THR A 17 -16.85 -10.48 -9.39
CA THR A 17 -16.76 -9.01 -9.30
C THR A 17 -17.28 -8.50 -7.96
N GLN A 18 -18.32 -9.13 -7.42
CA GLN A 18 -18.86 -8.81 -6.07
C GLN A 18 -17.90 -9.22 -4.96
N GLU A 19 -17.27 -10.39 -5.07
CA GLU A 19 -16.24 -10.83 -4.11
C GLU A 19 -15.00 -9.92 -4.17
N GLU A 20 -14.55 -9.50 -5.34
CA GLU A 20 -13.44 -8.58 -5.48
C GLU A 20 -13.76 -7.17 -4.95
N SER A 21 -14.99 -6.70 -5.15
CA SER A 21 -15.49 -5.43 -4.59
C SER A 21 -15.67 -5.50 -3.08
N ALA A 22 -16.18 -6.62 -2.54
CA ALA A 22 -16.30 -6.85 -1.10
C ALA A 22 -14.92 -6.97 -0.44
N ALA A 23 -13.96 -7.62 -1.12
CA ALA A 23 -12.59 -7.75 -0.67
C ALA A 23 -11.88 -6.40 -0.51
N ARG A 24 -12.25 -5.38 -1.26
CA ARG A 24 -11.73 -4.01 -1.12
C ARG A 24 -12.29 -3.25 0.07
N ARG A 25 -13.42 -3.68 0.65
CA ARG A 25 -14.08 -3.01 1.78
C ARG A 25 -13.57 -3.45 3.15
N PHE A 26 -12.94 -4.61 3.23
CA PHE A 26 -12.43 -5.12 4.50
C PHE A 26 -10.94 -4.82 4.65
N PRO A 27 -10.50 -4.33 5.82
CA PRO A 27 -9.09 -4.11 6.08
C PRO A 27 -8.31 -5.43 6.01
N ILE A 28 -7.07 -5.35 5.50
CA ILE A 28 -6.16 -6.49 5.43
C ILE A 28 -5.72 -6.84 6.86
N LEU A 29 -5.83 -8.13 7.22
CA LEU A 29 -5.39 -8.61 8.52
C LEU A 29 -3.87 -8.81 8.55
N PRO A 30 -3.21 -8.56 9.70
CA PRO A 30 -1.81 -8.90 9.88
C PRO A 30 -1.60 -10.42 9.84
N SER A 31 -0.40 -10.87 9.50
CA SER A 31 -0.07 -12.30 9.38
C SER A 31 -0.15 -13.09 10.69
N ASN A 32 -0.17 -12.41 11.83
CA ASN A 32 -0.27 -12.97 13.18
C ASN A 32 -1.62 -12.69 13.85
N ALA A 33 -2.65 -12.32 13.09
CA ALA A 33 -3.97 -12.07 13.64
C ALA A 33 -4.61 -13.37 14.16
N ASN A 34 -4.55 -13.56 15.46
CA ASN A 34 -5.59 -14.32 16.13
C ASN A 34 -6.86 -13.47 16.09
N VAL A 35 -7.97 -14.04 15.63
CA VAL A 35 -9.25 -13.32 15.55
C VAL A 35 -9.72 -13.02 16.97
N THR A 36 -9.19 -11.95 17.54
CA THR A 36 -9.71 -11.41 18.80
C THR A 36 -10.73 -10.33 18.42
N VAL A 37 -11.94 -10.49 18.89
CA VAL A 37 -12.98 -9.44 18.78
C VAL A 37 -12.45 -8.23 19.51
N ILE A 38 -11.99 -7.21 18.77
CA ILE A 38 -11.52 -5.96 19.36
C ILE A 38 -12.75 -5.11 19.66
N PRO A 39 -13.06 -4.80 20.93
CA PRO A 39 -14.16 -3.91 21.26
C PRO A 39 -13.92 -2.54 20.62
N ILE A 40 -14.96 -1.97 20.01
CA ILE A 40 -14.91 -0.59 19.51
C ILE A 40 -14.92 0.34 20.73
N ILE A 41 -13.76 0.90 21.05
CA ILE A 41 -13.62 1.90 22.11
C ILE A 41 -13.71 3.28 21.44
N PRO A 42 -14.67 4.14 21.83
CA PRO A 42 -14.76 5.48 21.27
C PRO A 42 -13.45 6.26 21.47
N GLY A 43 -12.97 6.90 20.41
CA GLY A 43 -11.71 7.69 20.43
C GLY A 43 -10.44 6.89 20.11
N ILE A 44 -10.50 5.57 19.94
CA ILE A 44 -9.34 4.78 19.49
C ILE A 44 -9.41 4.57 17.99
N THR A 45 -8.38 5.02 17.28
CA THR A 45 -8.19 4.72 15.86
C THR A 45 -7.74 3.28 15.73
N LEU A 46 -8.64 2.38 15.28
CA LEU A 46 -8.36 0.94 15.15
C LEU A 46 -7.55 0.58 13.91
N PHE A 47 -7.22 1.54 13.05
CA PHE A 47 -6.58 1.29 11.77
C PHE A 47 -5.33 2.12 11.61
N GLY A 48 -4.35 1.59 10.88
CA GLY A 48 -3.34 2.36 10.21
C GLY A 48 -3.67 2.52 8.73
N TYR A 49 -2.93 3.36 8.05
CA TYR A 49 -3.10 3.65 6.62
C TYR A 49 -1.77 3.48 5.90
N ILE A 50 -1.81 2.86 4.75
CA ILE A 50 -0.63 2.67 3.90
C ILE A 50 -0.96 3.02 2.46
N ARG A 51 -0.01 3.65 1.78
CA ARG A 51 0.02 3.73 0.32
C ARG A 51 1.38 3.34 -0.21
N PHE A 52 1.45 3.03 -1.48
CA PHE A 52 2.68 2.68 -2.17
C PHE A 52 3.01 3.71 -3.25
N LEU A 53 4.30 3.95 -3.43
CA LEU A 53 4.86 4.75 -4.51
C LEU A 53 5.83 3.88 -5.29
N ASN A 54 5.70 3.81 -6.60
CA ASN A 54 6.76 3.26 -7.43
C ASN A 54 7.72 4.39 -7.84
N ALA A 55 8.88 4.45 -7.19
CA ALA A 55 9.94 5.40 -7.44
C ALA A 55 11.16 4.76 -8.13
N SER A 56 11.07 3.47 -8.56
CA SER A 56 12.15 2.81 -9.29
C SER A 56 12.09 3.16 -10.78
N PRO A 57 13.12 3.79 -11.35
CA PRO A 57 13.14 4.13 -12.77
C PRO A 57 13.30 2.93 -13.69
N VAL A 58 13.75 1.79 -13.16
CA VAL A 58 14.01 0.56 -13.93
C VAL A 58 12.84 -0.41 -13.90
N GLU A 59 12.08 -0.45 -12.81
CA GLU A 59 10.85 -1.26 -12.72
C GLU A 59 9.64 -0.37 -12.94
N THR A 60 9.31 -0.16 -14.20
CA THR A 60 8.29 0.79 -14.61
C THR A 60 6.88 0.42 -14.17
N ARG A 61 6.63 -0.87 -13.84
CA ARG A 61 5.32 -1.40 -13.44
C ARG A 61 5.49 -2.54 -12.44
N VAL A 62 4.85 -2.42 -11.27
CA VAL A 62 4.94 -3.43 -10.21
C VAL A 62 3.57 -3.83 -9.68
N ASP A 63 3.48 -5.08 -9.24
CA ASP A 63 2.37 -5.62 -8.45
C ASP A 63 2.82 -5.73 -6.99
N ILE A 64 1.96 -5.34 -6.05
CA ILE A 64 2.28 -5.34 -4.63
C ILE A 64 1.31 -6.26 -3.89
N TYR A 65 1.87 -7.10 -3.02
CA TYR A 65 1.14 -8.06 -2.21
C TYR A 65 1.41 -7.82 -0.73
N ALA A 66 0.35 -7.79 0.07
CA ALA A 66 0.42 -7.76 1.52
C ALA A 66 -0.11 -9.10 2.06
N ASN A 67 0.75 -9.84 2.80
CA ASN A 67 0.44 -11.17 3.34
C ASN A 67 -0.11 -12.15 2.28
N GLY A 68 0.44 -12.10 1.06
CA GLY A 68 0.04 -12.96 -0.06
C GLY A 68 -1.18 -12.48 -0.85
N ARG A 69 -1.87 -11.43 -0.40
CA ARG A 69 -2.99 -10.82 -1.13
C ARG A 69 -2.52 -9.63 -1.96
N ARG A 70 -2.88 -9.57 -3.23
CA ARG A 70 -2.56 -8.43 -4.10
C ARG A 70 -3.33 -7.19 -3.65
N VAL A 71 -2.60 -6.13 -3.33
CA VAL A 71 -3.13 -4.85 -2.86
C VAL A 71 -2.95 -3.72 -3.87
N ALA A 72 -2.01 -3.87 -4.80
CA ALA A 72 -1.87 -2.98 -5.94
C ALA A 72 -1.48 -3.80 -7.17
N ALA A 73 -2.10 -3.49 -8.30
CA ALA A 73 -1.79 -4.06 -9.60
C ALA A 73 -1.28 -2.95 -10.52
N ASP A 74 -0.25 -3.28 -11.29
CA ASP A 74 0.24 -2.41 -12.37
C ASP A 74 0.61 -0.99 -11.91
N LEU A 75 1.18 -0.86 -10.71
CA LEU A 75 1.61 0.44 -10.19
C LEU A 75 2.78 0.96 -11.03
N ARG A 76 2.51 2.02 -11.77
CA ARG A 76 3.48 2.61 -12.70
C ARG A 76 4.52 3.45 -11.98
N TYR A 77 5.68 3.62 -12.61
CA TYR A 77 6.71 4.56 -12.16
C TYR A 77 6.13 5.95 -11.92
N GLN A 78 6.54 6.61 -10.84
CA GLN A 78 6.08 7.92 -10.37
C GLN A 78 4.60 7.98 -9.95
N HIS A 79 3.91 6.85 -9.83
CA HIS A 79 2.51 6.82 -9.39
C HIS A 79 2.38 6.30 -7.96
N PHE A 80 1.35 6.80 -7.28
CA PHE A 80 0.93 6.36 -5.95
C PHE A 80 -0.32 5.50 -6.04
N THR A 81 -0.48 4.60 -5.08
CA THR A 81 -1.81 4.03 -4.79
C THR A 81 -2.62 4.99 -3.92
N GLU A 82 -3.92 4.76 -3.83
CA GLU A 82 -4.73 5.32 -2.75
C GLU A 82 -4.27 4.76 -1.39
N TYR A 83 -4.62 5.48 -0.30
CA TYR A 83 -4.41 4.97 1.04
C TYR A 83 -5.36 3.81 1.36
N MET A 84 -4.81 2.71 1.83
CA MET A 84 -5.52 1.52 2.26
C MET A 84 -5.55 1.43 3.78
N LYS A 85 -6.69 1.00 4.33
CA LYS A 85 -6.84 0.72 5.77
C LYS A 85 -6.27 -0.64 6.10
N LEU A 86 -5.47 -0.70 7.17
CA LEU A 86 -4.92 -1.93 7.72
C LEU A 86 -5.19 -2.00 9.22
N PHE A 87 -5.41 -3.20 9.74
CA PHE A 87 -5.35 -3.40 11.19
C PHE A 87 -3.90 -3.26 11.69
N PRO A 88 -3.69 -2.81 12.95
CA PRO A 88 -2.36 -2.82 13.54
C PRO A 88 -1.76 -4.24 13.56
N GLY A 89 -0.48 -4.35 13.28
CA GLY A 89 0.22 -5.64 13.25
C GLY A 89 1.35 -5.68 12.23
N TRP A 90 1.90 -6.87 12.05
CA TRP A 90 3.00 -7.11 11.13
C TRP A 90 2.51 -7.58 9.77
N TYR A 91 3.04 -6.97 8.72
CA TYR A 91 2.74 -7.29 7.33
C TYR A 91 4.01 -7.69 6.58
N ARG A 92 3.91 -8.77 5.81
CA ARG A 92 4.89 -9.10 4.80
C ARG A 92 4.44 -8.46 3.48
N ILE A 93 5.15 -7.44 3.04
CA ILE A 93 4.91 -6.78 1.76
C ILE A 93 5.89 -7.36 0.75
N ALA A 94 5.37 -7.94 -0.33
CA ALA A 94 6.17 -8.48 -1.43
C ALA A 94 5.85 -7.71 -2.70
N ILE A 95 6.88 -7.31 -3.42
CA ILE A 95 6.78 -6.51 -4.64
C ILE A 95 7.27 -7.38 -5.80
N TYR A 96 6.45 -7.47 -6.82
CA TYR A 96 6.71 -8.27 -8.03
C TYR A 96 6.70 -7.39 -9.25
N ARG A 97 7.35 -7.85 -10.32
CA ARG A 97 7.13 -7.28 -11.65
C ARG A 97 5.68 -7.49 -12.04
N ALA A 98 5.04 -6.47 -12.62
CA ALA A 98 3.63 -6.53 -12.98
C ALA A 98 3.30 -7.77 -13.82
N GLY A 99 2.21 -8.46 -13.44
CA GLY A 99 1.76 -9.69 -14.09
C GLY A 99 2.50 -10.96 -13.65
N THR A 100 3.43 -10.88 -12.66
CA THR A 100 4.13 -12.05 -12.13
C THR A 100 3.84 -12.25 -10.64
N VAL A 101 3.98 -13.49 -10.17
CA VAL A 101 3.81 -13.86 -8.74
C VAL A 101 4.96 -14.74 -8.24
N THR A 102 5.96 -14.92 -9.08
CA THR A 102 7.17 -15.70 -8.77
C THR A 102 8.37 -14.76 -8.68
N ASN A 103 9.32 -15.08 -7.80
CA ASN A 103 10.55 -14.31 -7.62
C ASN A 103 10.26 -12.83 -7.33
N PRO A 104 9.86 -12.49 -6.09
CA PRO A 104 9.63 -11.11 -5.72
C PRO A 104 10.90 -10.27 -5.91
N LEU A 105 10.74 -9.08 -6.47
CA LEU A 105 11.81 -8.11 -6.67
C LEU A 105 12.39 -7.66 -5.33
N THR A 106 11.52 -7.48 -4.33
CA THR A 106 11.92 -7.19 -2.96
C THR A 106 10.81 -7.56 -1.98
N VAL A 107 11.18 -7.78 -0.72
CA VAL A 107 10.25 -8.11 0.37
C VAL A 107 10.62 -7.31 1.60
N LEU A 108 9.63 -6.66 2.21
CA LEU A 108 9.81 -5.99 3.49
C LEU A 108 8.83 -6.52 4.56
N ARG A 109 9.22 -6.41 5.82
CA ARG A 109 8.31 -6.56 6.96
C ARG A 109 7.97 -5.16 7.49
N LEU A 110 6.70 -4.83 7.51
CA LEU A 110 6.19 -3.55 7.99
C LEU A 110 5.34 -3.76 9.22
N GLN A 111 5.64 -3.03 10.29
CA GLN A 111 4.76 -2.93 11.45
C GLN A 111 3.83 -1.74 11.27
N VAL A 112 2.54 -2.01 11.16
CA VAL A 112 1.49 -0.98 11.12
C VAL A 112 1.02 -0.72 12.55
N GLN A 113 1.08 0.54 12.98
CA GLN A 113 0.59 0.99 14.28
C GLN A 113 -0.82 1.56 14.15
N SER A 114 -1.58 1.54 15.25
CA SER A 114 -2.87 2.23 15.35
C SER A 114 -2.69 3.72 15.11
N GLY A 115 -3.43 4.29 14.16
CA GLY A 115 -3.33 5.69 13.76
C GLY A 115 -2.07 6.03 12.95
N GLY A 116 -1.20 5.07 12.66
CA GLY A 116 -0.03 5.27 11.79
C GLY A 116 -0.45 5.48 10.33
N ILE A 117 0.24 6.36 9.64
CA ILE A 117 0.05 6.63 8.20
C ILE A 117 1.40 6.47 7.54
N TYR A 118 1.46 5.65 6.50
CA TYR A 118 2.73 5.26 5.87
C TYR A 118 2.68 5.38 4.36
N THR A 119 3.78 5.87 3.79
CA THR A 119 4.11 5.71 2.37
C THR A 119 5.27 4.74 2.25
N VAL A 120 5.10 3.67 1.50
CA VAL A 120 6.19 2.75 1.13
C VAL A 120 6.60 3.03 -0.29
N ALA A 121 7.79 3.58 -0.46
CA ALA A 121 8.39 3.83 -1.77
C ALA A 121 9.22 2.62 -2.21
N VAL A 122 8.96 2.13 -3.41
CA VAL A 122 9.82 1.17 -4.12
C VAL A 122 10.89 1.97 -4.84
N THR A 123 12.15 1.74 -4.54
CA THR A 123 13.30 2.48 -5.08
C THR A 123 14.43 1.52 -5.43
N GLY A 124 15.50 2.04 -6.00
CA GLY A 124 16.67 1.24 -6.38
C GLY A 124 16.74 0.94 -7.86
N LEU A 125 17.79 0.19 -8.25
CA LEU A 125 18.05 -0.25 -9.62
C LEU A 125 17.76 -1.75 -9.77
N ALA A 126 17.72 -2.25 -11.00
CA ALA A 126 17.19 -3.56 -11.40
C ALA A 126 17.59 -4.74 -10.50
N ASP A 127 18.86 -4.81 -10.10
CA ASP A 127 19.38 -5.93 -9.29
C ASP A 127 19.47 -5.59 -7.79
N ALA A 128 19.08 -4.38 -7.40
CA ALA A 128 19.17 -3.87 -6.04
C ALA A 128 17.93 -3.03 -5.68
N LEU A 129 16.74 -3.57 -5.98
CA LEU A 129 15.49 -2.94 -5.53
C LEU A 129 15.39 -2.98 -4.02
N SER A 130 15.00 -1.87 -3.47
CA SER A 130 14.78 -1.67 -2.05
C SER A 130 13.47 -0.94 -1.78
N THR A 131 13.13 -0.81 -0.52
CA THR A 131 11.95 -0.04 -0.12
C THR A 131 12.32 0.94 0.97
N LEU A 132 11.77 2.13 0.89
CA LEU A 132 11.82 3.12 1.96
C LEU A 132 10.43 3.30 2.55
N THR A 133 10.30 3.10 3.86
CA THR A 133 9.07 3.39 4.58
C THR A 133 9.14 4.80 5.16
N ILE A 134 8.18 5.62 4.80
CA ILE A 134 8.03 7.01 5.26
C ILE A 134 6.79 7.05 6.14
N GLU A 135 6.93 7.53 7.37
CA GLU A 135 5.80 7.77 8.26
C GLU A 135 5.20 9.15 7.94
N ASP A 136 3.94 9.16 7.51
CA ASP A 136 3.21 10.37 7.11
C ASP A 136 2.32 10.94 8.23
N SER A 137 2.44 10.41 9.46
CA SER A 137 1.56 10.79 10.56
C SER A 137 1.70 12.26 10.97
N HIS A 138 0.55 12.86 11.31
CA HIS A 138 0.41 14.28 11.62
C HIS A 138 0.40 14.59 13.14
N ARG A 139 0.89 13.69 13.97
CA ARG A 139 0.69 13.72 15.44
C ARG A 139 1.13 15.01 16.15
N TYR A 140 2.00 15.78 15.50
CA TYR A 140 2.62 16.96 16.13
C TYR A 140 2.52 18.21 15.27
N LEU A 141 1.58 18.27 14.32
CA LEU A 141 1.44 19.43 13.47
C LEU A 141 0.62 20.51 14.16
N SER A 142 1.13 21.73 14.15
CA SER A 142 0.38 22.91 14.59
C SER A 142 -0.69 23.26 13.55
N PRO A 143 -1.96 23.55 13.96
CA PRO A 143 -3.04 23.79 13.03
C PRO A 143 -2.84 25.02 12.12
N ASN A 144 -1.95 25.93 12.49
CA ASN A 144 -1.71 27.20 11.77
C ASN A 144 -0.39 27.21 11.00
N ARG A 145 0.23 26.02 10.75
CA ARG A 145 1.49 25.94 10.02
C ARG A 145 1.39 24.92 8.90
N ALA A 146 2.04 25.20 7.78
CA ALA A 146 2.33 24.24 6.73
C ALA A 146 3.66 23.54 7.03
N TYR A 147 3.74 22.25 6.68
CA TYR A 147 4.95 21.45 6.84
C TYR A 147 5.29 20.79 5.52
N ILE A 148 6.54 20.90 5.12
CA ILE A 148 7.07 20.31 3.89
C ILE A 148 8.13 19.30 4.28
N ARG A 149 8.10 18.14 3.62
CA ARG A 149 9.11 17.10 3.75
C ARG A 149 9.68 16.79 2.38
N PHE A 150 10.99 16.81 2.26
CA PHE A 150 11.70 16.35 1.08
C PHE A 150 12.25 14.96 1.33
N VAL A 151 12.11 14.09 0.34
CA VAL A 151 12.64 12.72 0.39
C VAL A 151 13.42 12.46 -0.88
N GLN A 152 14.70 12.16 -0.76
CA GLN A 152 15.54 11.74 -1.87
C GLN A 152 15.31 10.26 -2.16
N LEU A 153 14.74 9.94 -3.30
CA LEU A 153 14.43 8.58 -3.75
C LEU A 153 15.28 8.12 -4.93
N SER A 154 16.12 8.98 -5.48
CA SER A 154 17.02 8.58 -6.56
C SER A 154 18.13 7.69 -6.02
N PRO A 155 18.32 6.47 -6.57
CA PRO A 155 19.34 5.55 -6.08
C PRO A 155 20.76 5.94 -6.42
N THR A 156 20.96 6.88 -7.36
CA THR A 156 22.28 7.29 -7.89
C THR A 156 22.60 8.75 -7.64
N ALA A 157 21.65 9.55 -7.18
CA ALA A 157 21.92 10.96 -6.91
C ALA A 157 22.79 11.11 -5.65
N PRO A 158 23.78 12.02 -5.67
CA PRO A 158 24.54 12.37 -4.48
C PRO A 158 23.65 13.04 -3.43
N ALA A 159 24.19 13.23 -2.22
CA ALA A 159 23.55 14.07 -1.22
C ALA A 159 23.30 15.47 -1.81
N MET A 160 22.15 16.04 -1.51
CA MET A 160 21.74 17.36 -2.01
C MET A 160 21.22 18.23 -0.87
N ASP A 161 21.45 19.51 -0.98
CA ASP A 161 20.86 20.53 -0.13
C ASP A 161 19.57 21.04 -0.78
N VAL A 162 18.58 21.31 0.03
CA VAL A 162 17.30 21.89 -0.43
C VAL A 162 17.18 23.28 0.15
N TYR A 163 17.06 24.28 -0.71
CA TYR A 163 16.87 25.66 -0.33
C TYR A 163 15.42 26.07 -0.59
N TRP A 164 14.90 26.90 0.28
CA TRP A 164 13.61 27.55 0.13
C TRP A 164 13.88 29.05 0.02
N ASP A 165 13.51 29.65 -1.12
CA ASP A 165 13.55 31.10 -1.30
C ASP A 165 12.26 31.72 -0.76
N ASP A 166 12.40 32.86 -0.03
CA ASP A 166 11.29 33.66 0.50
C ASP A 166 10.59 34.46 -0.60
#